data_a0f4ba5aaffe897e3d35a7cf87096328
#
_entry.id   a0f4ba5aaffe897e3d35a7cf87096328
#
_cell.length_a   1.000
_cell.length_b   1.000
_cell.length_c   1.000
_cell.angle_alpha   90.00
_cell.angle_beta   90.00
_cell.angle_gamma   90.00
#
_symmetry.space_group_name_H-M   'P 1'
#
loop_
_entity.id
_entity.type
_entity.pdbx_description
1 polymer ?
#
loop_
_entity_poly.entity_id
_entity_poly.type
_entity_poly.pdbx_seq_one_letter_code
_entity_poly.pdbx_strand_id
1 'polypeptide(L)'
;MNQERVVKAGLLGLGTVGSGVYKLVERQKNEMALKAGAGLEIQKILVHNINKKREGVDQSLLTDKWEDIMNDDEIEIVIEVMGGIEPARTMILEALHAGKNVVTANKDLVATHGHELLEAAEESGVDFLFEAAVAGAIPIIRPLKQCLAANEIQEVIGIVNGTTNFILTKMIEEGMDFDDALALATELGYAEADPTADIEGLDAGRKVAIMASIAFHSRVTFLSLIHI
;
A
#
# COMPACT_ATOMS: atom_id res chain seq x y z
N MET A 1 -27.08 -22.68 -13.62
CA MET A 1 -26.29 -21.44 -13.63
C MET A 1 -25.48 -21.47 -12.36
N ASN A 2 -24.17 -21.70 -12.44
CA ASN A 2 -23.33 -21.54 -11.25
C ASN A 2 -23.41 -20.05 -10.86
N GLN A 3 -23.84 -19.79 -9.63
CA GLN A 3 -23.67 -18.44 -9.07
C GLN A 3 -22.17 -18.12 -9.14
N GLU A 4 -21.82 -17.09 -9.91
CA GLU A 4 -20.44 -16.61 -9.94
C GLU A 4 -20.08 -16.20 -8.51
N ARG A 5 -19.00 -16.75 -7.97
CA ARG A 5 -18.47 -16.40 -6.65
C ARG A 5 -18.15 -14.90 -6.65
N VAL A 6 -18.63 -14.19 -5.65
CA VAL A 6 -18.28 -12.79 -5.40
C VAL A 6 -17.55 -12.71 -4.07
N VAL A 7 -16.33 -12.22 -4.10
CA VAL A 7 -15.50 -11.93 -2.92
C VAL A 7 -15.85 -10.54 -2.43
N LYS A 8 -16.15 -10.41 -1.15
CA LYS A 8 -16.47 -9.14 -0.52
C LYS A 8 -15.28 -8.56 0.22
N ALA A 9 -15.07 -7.25 0.08
CA ALA A 9 -13.97 -6.55 0.70
C ALA A 9 -14.44 -5.37 1.57
N GLY A 10 -13.76 -5.17 2.70
CA GLY A 10 -13.80 -3.96 3.49
C GLY A 10 -12.66 -3.02 3.10
N LEU A 11 -12.96 -1.75 2.86
CA LEU A 11 -11.97 -0.73 2.50
C LEU A 11 -11.72 0.21 3.67
N LEU A 12 -10.49 0.27 4.16
CA LEU A 12 -10.08 1.16 5.25
C LEU A 12 -9.42 2.42 4.68
N GLY A 13 -10.14 3.52 4.73
CA GLY A 13 -9.72 4.81 4.19
C GLY A 13 -10.31 5.10 2.80
N LEU A 14 -10.75 6.34 2.61
CA LEU A 14 -11.33 6.85 1.36
C LEU A 14 -10.73 8.21 1.00
N GLY A 15 -9.41 8.29 1.08
CA GLY A 15 -8.59 9.38 0.54
C GLY A 15 -8.37 9.21 -0.97
N THR A 16 -7.29 9.77 -1.49
CA THR A 16 -6.94 9.67 -2.92
C THR A 16 -6.82 8.22 -3.37
N VAL A 17 -6.05 7.40 -2.63
CA VAL A 17 -5.83 5.98 -2.98
C VAL A 17 -7.12 5.18 -2.83
N GLY A 18 -7.82 5.28 -1.69
CA GLY A 18 -9.04 4.53 -1.45
C GLY A 18 -10.17 4.87 -2.43
N SER A 19 -10.31 6.14 -2.80
CA SER A 19 -11.25 6.56 -3.84
C SER A 19 -10.87 5.98 -5.21
N GLY A 20 -9.57 5.88 -5.50
CA GLY A 20 -9.07 5.22 -6.71
C GLY A 20 -9.39 3.73 -6.72
N VAL A 21 -9.19 3.03 -5.61
CA VAL A 21 -9.51 1.60 -5.45
C VAL A 21 -11.02 1.37 -5.67
N TYR A 22 -11.87 2.12 -4.97
CA TYR A 22 -13.32 1.99 -5.13
C TYR A 22 -13.77 2.20 -6.58
N LYS A 23 -13.33 3.29 -7.22
CA LYS A 23 -13.68 3.59 -8.60
C LYS A 23 -13.15 2.53 -9.58
N LEU A 24 -11.98 1.96 -9.32
CA LEU A 24 -11.41 0.90 -10.15
C LEU A 24 -12.24 -0.38 -10.06
N VAL A 25 -12.59 -0.81 -8.84
CA VAL A 25 -13.42 -2.00 -8.61
C VAL A 25 -14.76 -1.85 -9.32
N GLU A 26 -15.45 -0.72 -9.13
CA GLU A 26 -16.75 -0.48 -9.78
C GLU A 26 -16.65 -0.45 -11.31
N ARG A 27 -15.64 0.23 -11.85
CA ARG A 27 -15.48 0.38 -13.32
C ARG A 27 -15.06 -0.92 -14.00
N GLN A 28 -14.21 -1.72 -13.35
CA GLN A 28 -13.59 -2.90 -13.95
C GLN A 28 -14.21 -4.22 -13.48
N LYS A 29 -15.36 -4.17 -12.80
CA LYS A 29 -16.02 -5.31 -12.15
C LYS A 29 -16.04 -6.57 -13.02
N ASN A 30 -16.52 -6.44 -14.27
CA ASN A 30 -16.65 -7.57 -15.18
C ASN A 30 -15.29 -8.12 -15.67
N GLU A 31 -14.35 -7.23 -16.00
CA GLU A 31 -13.03 -7.66 -16.45
C GLU A 31 -12.21 -8.31 -15.32
N MET A 32 -12.34 -7.78 -14.12
CA MET A 32 -11.71 -8.37 -12.93
C MET A 32 -12.29 -9.75 -12.64
N ALA A 33 -13.61 -9.92 -12.73
CA ALA A 33 -14.25 -11.22 -12.55
C ALA A 33 -13.78 -12.25 -13.56
N LEU A 34 -13.64 -11.87 -14.84
CA LEU A 34 -13.12 -12.75 -15.88
C LEU A 34 -11.67 -13.17 -15.65
N LYS A 35 -10.82 -12.25 -15.17
CA LYS A 35 -9.39 -12.51 -14.93
C LYS A 35 -9.14 -13.27 -13.64
N ALA A 36 -9.89 -12.97 -12.57
CA ALA A 36 -9.72 -13.58 -11.26
C ALA A 36 -10.55 -14.87 -11.07
N GLY A 37 -11.54 -15.12 -11.93
CA GLY A 37 -12.48 -16.23 -11.78
C GLY A 37 -13.53 -16.00 -10.69
N ALA A 38 -13.57 -14.81 -10.08
CA ALA A 38 -14.55 -14.40 -9.10
C ALA A 38 -14.76 -12.87 -9.16
N GLY A 39 -15.98 -12.39 -8.90
CA GLY A 39 -16.26 -10.98 -8.74
C GLY A 39 -15.61 -10.41 -7.48
N LEU A 40 -15.37 -9.10 -7.45
CA LEU A 40 -14.94 -8.37 -6.26
C LEU A 40 -15.91 -7.22 -6.01
N GLU A 41 -16.38 -7.08 -4.77
CA GLU A 41 -17.27 -6.01 -4.34
C GLU A 41 -16.77 -5.36 -3.05
N ILE A 42 -16.85 -4.04 -2.98
CA ILE A 42 -16.61 -3.30 -1.72
C ILE A 42 -17.90 -3.29 -0.92
N GLN A 43 -17.91 -4.04 0.19
CA GLN A 43 -19.08 -4.23 1.06
C GLN A 43 -19.25 -3.09 2.07
N LYS A 44 -18.12 -2.60 2.63
CA LYS A 44 -18.08 -1.51 3.60
C LYS A 44 -16.82 -0.67 3.42
N ILE A 45 -16.90 0.61 3.76
CA ILE A 45 -15.81 1.56 3.66
C ILE A 45 -15.68 2.31 4.99
N LEU A 46 -14.58 2.08 5.71
CA LEU A 46 -14.29 2.78 6.95
C LEU A 46 -13.76 4.18 6.65
N VAL A 47 -14.38 5.19 7.26
CA VAL A 47 -13.98 6.59 7.13
C VAL A 47 -14.07 7.31 8.47
N HIS A 48 -13.20 8.27 8.71
CA HIS A 48 -13.23 9.07 9.95
C HIS A 48 -14.47 9.95 10.06
N ASN A 49 -15.01 10.47 8.94
CA ASN A 49 -16.17 11.33 8.92
C ASN A 49 -17.20 10.83 7.89
N ILE A 50 -18.24 10.16 8.40
CA ILE A 50 -19.32 9.58 7.60
C ILE A 50 -20.20 10.65 6.93
N ASN A 51 -20.26 11.86 7.50
CA ASN A 51 -21.11 12.96 6.98
C ASN A 51 -20.48 13.72 5.82
N LYS A 52 -19.16 13.51 5.56
CA LYS A 52 -18.47 14.12 4.43
C LYS A 52 -18.99 13.49 3.14
N LYS A 53 -19.68 14.28 2.31
CA LYS A 53 -20.09 13.82 0.97
C LYS A 53 -18.88 13.48 0.12
N ARG A 54 -18.95 12.35 -0.59
CA ARG A 54 -17.91 11.86 -1.50
C ARG A 54 -18.55 11.56 -2.84
N GLU A 55 -18.13 12.30 -3.83
CA GLU A 55 -18.69 12.21 -5.18
C GLU A 55 -18.34 10.86 -5.82
N GLY A 56 -19.34 10.21 -6.41
CA GLY A 56 -19.17 8.92 -7.08
C GLY A 56 -18.98 7.72 -6.13
N VAL A 57 -19.33 7.86 -4.83
CA VAL A 57 -19.29 6.78 -3.85
C VAL A 57 -20.70 6.57 -3.27
N ASP A 58 -21.12 5.32 -3.18
CA ASP A 58 -22.38 4.98 -2.51
C ASP A 58 -22.24 5.23 -1.01
N GLN A 59 -23.01 6.20 -0.51
CA GLN A 59 -22.96 6.63 0.88
C GLN A 59 -23.44 5.52 1.86
N SER A 60 -24.22 4.56 1.40
CA SER A 60 -24.71 3.44 2.21
C SER A 60 -23.59 2.45 2.61
N LEU A 61 -22.48 2.46 1.91
CA LEU A 61 -21.31 1.65 2.21
C LEU A 61 -20.42 2.25 3.29
N LEU A 62 -20.62 3.54 3.64
CA LEU A 62 -19.74 4.23 4.59
C LEU A 62 -20.07 3.82 6.03
N THR A 63 -19.02 3.64 6.81
CA THR A 63 -19.08 3.45 8.26
C THR A 63 -17.94 4.19 8.95
N ASP A 64 -18.13 4.59 10.20
CA ASP A 64 -17.08 5.10 11.09
C ASP A 64 -16.72 4.08 12.20
N LYS A 65 -17.27 2.86 12.09
CA LYS A 65 -17.05 1.78 13.05
C LYS A 65 -16.28 0.64 12.40
N TRP A 66 -15.14 0.33 12.99
CA TRP A 66 -14.31 -0.81 12.56
C TRP A 66 -15.06 -2.14 12.67
N GLU A 67 -15.86 -2.29 13.71
CA GLU A 67 -16.64 -3.49 13.99
C GLU A 67 -17.62 -3.87 12.87
N ASP A 68 -18.10 -2.90 12.08
CA ASP A 68 -18.97 -3.17 10.94
C ASP A 68 -18.27 -3.92 9.79
N ILE A 69 -16.93 -3.88 9.77
CA ILE A 69 -16.08 -4.62 8.82
C ILE A 69 -15.55 -5.88 9.48
N MET A 70 -15.05 -5.75 10.71
CA MET A 70 -14.38 -6.83 11.41
C MET A 70 -15.33 -8.00 11.71
N ASN A 71 -16.57 -7.70 12.13
CA ASN A 71 -17.58 -8.69 12.53
C ASN A 71 -18.48 -9.13 11.36
N ASP A 72 -18.23 -8.68 10.14
CA ASP A 72 -18.95 -9.14 8.95
C ASP A 72 -18.23 -10.38 8.37
N ASP A 73 -18.84 -11.55 8.58
CA ASP A 73 -18.29 -12.84 8.11
C ASP A 73 -18.28 -12.97 6.57
N GLU A 74 -19.05 -12.13 5.86
CA GLU A 74 -19.02 -12.13 4.41
C GLU A 74 -17.82 -11.37 3.83
N ILE A 75 -17.16 -10.51 4.63
CA ILE A 75 -15.94 -9.80 4.22
C ILE A 75 -14.74 -10.75 4.33
N GLU A 76 -14.19 -11.14 3.19
CA GLU A 76 -13.05 -12.04 3.06
C GLU A 76 -11.71 -11.28 2.95
N ILE A 77 -11.75 -10.03 2.48
CA ILE A 77 -10.55 -9.21 2.24
C ILE A 77 -10.70 -7.85 2.92
N VAL A 78 -9.63 -7.41 3.59
CA VAL A 78 -9.51 -6.04 4.10
C VAL A 78 -8.46 -5.30 3.27
N ILE A 79 -8.84 -4.15 2.70
CA ILE A 79 -7.95 -3.28 1.91
C ILE A 79 -7.64 -2.04 2.74
N GLU A 80 -6.40 -1.93 3.23
CA GLU A 80 -5.95 -0.82 4.07
C GLU A 80 -5.17 0.22 3.24
N VAL A 81 -5.69 1.45 3.23
CA VAL A 81 -5.11 2.61 2.55
C VAL A 81 -5.30 3.91 3.36
N MET A 82 -5.31 3.79 4.69
CA MET A 82 -5.44 4.94 5.59
C MET A 82 -4.12 5.67 5.79
N GLY A 83 -3.00 4.90 5.78
CA GLY A 83 -1.68 5.41 6.13
C GLY A 83 -1.48 5.55 7.65
N GLY A 84 -0.24 5.87 8.06
CA GLY A 84 0.16 5.90 9.47
C GLY A 84 0.38 4.50 10.05
N ILE A 85 0.83 4.43 11.30
CA ILE A 85 1.06 3.14 11.98
C ILE A 85 -0.20 2.70 12.71
N GLU A 86 -0.71 3.53 13.61
CA GLU A 86 -1.95 3.24 14.33
C GLU A 86 -3.09 4.17 13.83
N PRO A 87 -4.31 3.68 13.74
CA PRO A 87 -4.82 2.37 14.15
C PRO A 87 -4.65 1.26 13.09
N ALA A 88 -3.99 1.53 11.95
CA ALA A 88 -3.89 0.59 10.83
C ALA A 88 -3.27 -0.75 11.27
N ARG A 89 -2.18 -0.71 12.06
CA ARG A 89 -1.52 -1.93 12.58
C ARG A 89 -2.48 -2.81 13.38
N THR A 90 -3.16 -2.22 14.35
CA THR A 90 -4.13 -2.95 15.20
C THR A 90 -5.24 -3.57 14.36
N MET A 91 -5.85 -2.82 13.45
CA MET A 91 -6.94 -3.29 12.58
C MET A 91 -6.48 -4.42 11.64
N ILE A 92 -5.27 -4.32 11.08
CA ILE A 92 -4.72 -5.37 10.22
C ILE A 92 -4.47 -6.65 11.02
N LEU A 93 -3.86 -6.56 12.22
CA LEU A 93 -3.63 -7.74 13.06
C LEU A 93 -4.94 -8.43 13.43
N GLU A 94 -5.96 -7.67 13.83
CA GLU A 94 -7.29 -8.21 14.13
C GLU A 94 -7.90 -8.90 12.91
N ALA A 95 -7.81 -8.30 11.72
CA ALA A 95 -8.32 -8.88 10.49
C ALA A 95 -7.62 -10.21 10.14
N LEU A 96 -6.27 -10.24 10.20
CA LEU A 96 -5.48 -11.44 9.95
C LEU A 96 -5.84 -12.57 10.92
N HIS A 97 -5.89 -12.29 12.23
CA HIS A 97 -6.27 -13.28 13.25
C HIS A 97 -7.71 -13.77 13.10
N ALA A 98 -8.60 -12.97 12.50
CA ALA A 98 -9.96 -13.38 12.18
C ALA A 98 -10.07 -14.17 10.86
N GLY A 99 -8.95 -14.49 10.22
CA GLY A 99 -8.93 -15.27 8.98
C GLY A 99 -9.27 -14.46 7.73
N LYS A 100 -9.18 -13.12 7.78
CA LYS A 100 -9.40 -12.25 6.63
C LYS A 100 -8.06 -11.98 5.93
N ASN A 101 -8.03 -12.05 4.60
CA ASN A 101 -6.88 -11.64 3.81
C ASN A 101 -6.71 -10.12 3.85
N VAL A 102 -5.48 -9.63 3.84
CA VAL A 102 -5.22 -8.19 3.91
C VAL A 102 -4.35 -7.72 2.73
N VAL A 103 -4.76 -6.59 2.15
CA VAL A 103 -3.99 -5.87 1.13
C VAL A 103 -3.72 -4.46 1.63
N THR A 104 -2.46 -4.04 1.66
CA THR A 104 -2.10 -2.68 2.12
C THR A 104 -1.19 -1.95 1.14
N ALA A 105 -1.30 -0.62 1.11
CA ALA A 105 -0.36 0.29 0.45
C ALA A 105 0.54 1.04 1.45
N ASN A 106 0.48 0.70 2.73
CA ASN A 106 1.09 1.44 3.83
C ASN A 106 2.57 1.05 4.02
N LYS A 107 3.45 1.72 3.27
CA LYS A 107 4.89 1.45 3.32
C LYS A 107 5.50 1.63 4.71
N ASP A 108 4.99 2.63 5.48
CA ASP A 108 5.52 2.94 6.81
C ASP A 108 5.25 1.78 7.77
N LEU A 109 4.04 1.24 7.72
CA LEU A 109 3.66 0.09 8.50
C LEU A 109 4.42 -1.18 8.09
N VAL A 110 4.52 -1.45 6.79
CA VAL A 110 5.24 -2.63 6.29
C VAL A 110 6.74 -2.56 6.62
N ALA A 111 7.37 -1.38 6.49
CA ALA A 111 8.80 -1.20 6.80
C ALA A 111 9.11 -1.34 8.30
N THR A 112 8.16 -1.04 9.19
CA THR A 112 8.37 -1.04 10.65
C THR A 112 7.85 -2.31 11.33
N HIS A 113 6.70 -2.80 10.90
CA HIS A 113 5.97 -3.93 11.51
C HIS A 113 5.68 -5.08 10.55
N GLY A 114 6.25 -5.07 9.33
CA GLY A 114 5.96 -6.08 8.32
C GLY A 114 6.20 -7.52 8.78
N HIS A 115 7.23 -7.76 9.60
CA HIS A 115 7.52 -9.09 10.15
C HIS A 115 6.36 -9.60 11.01
N GLU A 116 5.89 -8.80 11.97
CA GLU A 116 4.76 -9.13 12.84
C GLU A 116 3.48 -9.44 12.04
N LEU A 117 3.22 -8.64 11.00
CA LEU A 117 2.03 -8.82 10.14
C LEU A 117 2.14 -10.08 9.27
N LEU A 118 3.34 -10.40 8.79
CA LEU A 118 3.59 -11.63 8.03
C LEU A 118 3.47 -12.87 8.92
N GLU A 119 3.98 -12.83 10.16
CA GLU A 119 3.81 -13.92 11.14
C GLU A 119 2.32 -14.14 11.46
N ALA A 120 1.57 -13.08 11.73
CA ALA A 120 0.13 -13.18 11.99
C ALA A 120 -0.65 -13.77 10.80
N ALA A 121 -0.28 -13.40 9.58
CA ALA A 121 -0.89 -13.97 8.36
C ALA A 121 -0.57 -15.46 8.20
N GLU A 122 0.69 -15.85 8.43
CA GLU A 122 1.13 -17.25 8.37
C GLU A 122 0.44 -18.11 9.43
N GLU A 123 0.39 -17.66 10.68
CA GLU A 123 -0.30 -18.34 11.78
C GLU A 123 -1.79 -18.53 11.52
N SER A 124 -2.42 -17.57 10.84
CA SER A 124 -3.86 -17.62 10.51
C SER A 124 -4.16 -18.31 9.17
N GLY A 125 -3.14 -18.64 8.37
CA GLY A 125 -3.30 -19.26 7.07
C GLY A 125 -3.96 -18.37 6.01
N VAL A 126 -3.72 -17.05 6.09
CA VAL A 126 -4.25 -16.03 5.17
C VAL A 126 -3.14 -15.23 4.50
N ASP A 127 -3.48 -14.47 3.47
CA ASP A 127 -2.53 -13.65 2.73
C ASP A 127 -2.42 -12.23 3.29
N PHE A 128 -1.16 -11.75 3.41
CA PHE A 128 -0.82 -10.35 3.62
C PHE A 128 -0.07 -9.82 2.41
N LEU A 129 -0.72 -8.96 1.61
CA LEU A 129 -0.22 -8.46 0.34
C LEU A 129 0.04 -6.95 0.41
N PHE A 130 1.21 -6.51 -0.06
CA PHE A 130 1.66 -5.12 0.06
C PHE A 130 2.41 -4.60 -1.18
N GLU A 131 2.01 -5.05 -2.38
CA GLU A 131 2.63 -4.62 -3.65
C GLU A 131 2.69 -3.09 -3.78
N ALA A 132 1.62 -2.39 -3.39
CA ALA A 132 1.54 -0.94 -3.50
C ALA A 132 2.35 -0.17 -2.45
N ALA A 133 2.98 -0.84 -1.49
CA ALA A 133 3.88 -0.21 -0.52
C ALA A 133 5.20 0.23 -1.15
N VAL A 134 5.60 -0.37 -2.28
CA VAL A 134 6.83 -0.03 -3.03
C VAL A 134 6.50 0.16 -4.51
N ALA A 135 7.07 1.20 -5.12
CA ALA A 135 7.01 1.45 -6.56
C ALA A 135 5.57 1.40 -7.13
N GLY A 136 4.67 2.22 -6.60
CA GLY A 136 3.26 2.26 -7.00
C GLY A 136 3.05 2.16 -8.52
N ALA A 137 2.17 1.30 -8.97
CA ALA A 137 1.89 0.90 -10.36
C ALA A 137 3.01 0.12 -11.08
N ILE A 138 4.18 -0.07 -10.48
CA ILE A 138 5.28 -0.87 -11.03
C ILE A 138 5.43 -2.13 -10.16
N PRO A 139 5.12 -3.33 -10.67
CA PRO A 139 5.21 -4.55 -9.88
C PRO A 139 6.68 -4.89 -9.58
N ILE A 140 7.02 -5.01 -8.30
CA ILE A 140 8.36 -5.40 -7.82
C ILE A 140 8.31 -6.46 -6.72
N ILE A 141 7.38 -6.35 -5.77
CA ILE A 141 7.27 -7.27 -4.64
C ILE A 141 6.89 -8.67 -5.13
N ARG A 142 5.85 -8.76 -5.95
CA ARG A 142 5.40 -10.03 -6.52
C ARG A 142 6.44 -10.69 -7.41
N PRO A 143 7.12 -10.00 -8.34
CA PRO A 143 8.25 -10.56 -9.07
C PRO A 143 9.34 -11.12 -8.15
N LEU A 144 9.78 -10.41 -7.13
CA LEU A 144 10.80 -10.88 -6.18
C LEU A 144 10.32 -12.14 -5.41
N LYS A 145 9.08 -12.15 -4.91
CA LYS A 145 8.54 -13.25 -4.10
C LYS A 145 8.17 -14.49 -4.92
N GLN A 146 7.65 -14.32 -6.14
CA GLN A 146 7.06 -15.41 -6.92
C GLN A 146 7.84 -15.75 -8.18
N CYS A 147 8.11 -14.75 -9.04
CA CYS A 147 8.74 -15.01 -10.33
C CYS A 147 10.21 -15.40 -10.20
N LEU A 148 10.90 -14.83 -9.21
CA LEU A 148 12.32 -15.03 -8.94
C LEU A 148 12.59 -15.94 -7.73
N ALA A 149 11.58 -16.65 -7.24
CA ALA A 149 11.70 -17.47 -6.01
C ALA A 149 12.79 -18.56 -6.08
N ALA A 150 13.15 -19.01 -7.27
CA ALA A 150 14.21 -20.01 -7.46
C ALA A 150 15.60 -19.38 -7.73
N ASN A 151 15.70 -18.04 -7.75
CA ASN A 151 16.93 -17.32 -8.05
C ASN A 151 17.59 -16.80 -6.77
N GLU A 152 18.91 -16.77 -6.77
CA GLU A 152 19.69 -16.05 -5.78
C GLU A 152 19.86 -14.58 -6.24
N ILE A 153 19.22 -13.66 -5.51
CA ILE A 153 19.30 -12.24 -5.79
C ILE A 153 20.60 -11.71 -5.20
N GLN A 154 21.47 -11.16 -6.03
CA GLN A 154 22.75 -10.58 -5.60
C GLN A 154 22.63 -9.09 -5.33
N GLU A 155 21.81 -8.38 -6.11
CA GLU A 155 21.69 -6.95 -6.03
C GLU A 155 20.32 -6.48 -6.53
N VAL A 156 19.80 -5.38 -5.96
CA VAL A 156 18.61 -4.66 -6.42
C VAL A 156 18.98 -3.20 -6.60
N ILE A 157 18.93 -2.71 -7.82
CA ILE A 157 19.24 -1.31 -8.16
C ILE A 157 18.02 -0.67 -8.79
N GLY A 158 17.70 0.56 -8.35
CA GLY A 158 16.60 1.31 -8.94
C GLY A 158 16.45 2.71 -8.38
N ILE A 159 15.64 3.51 -9.07
CA ILE A 159 15.17 4.82 -8.59
C ILE A 159 13.86 4.59 -7.85
N VAL A 160 13.83 4.87 -6.55
CA VAL A 160 12.68 4.57 -5.68
C VAL A 160 11.96 5.81 -5.15
N ASN A 161 12.48 7.01 -5.46
CA ASN A 161 11.83 8.28 -5.09
C ASN A 161 11.84 9.24 -6.28
N GLY A 162 10.66 9.68 -6.73
CA GLY A 162 10.48 10.54 -7.90
C GLY A 162 10.91 11.99 -7.63
N THR A 163 10.62 12.51 -6.45
CA THR A 163 10.91 13.89 -6.04
C THR A 163 12.41 14.15 -6.05
N THR A 164 13.18 13.34 -5.34
CA THR A 164 14.65 13.49 -5.29
C THR A 164 15.31 13.20 -6.63
N ASN A 165 14.77 12.24 -7.41
CA ASN A 165 15.25 12.02 -8.77
C ASN A 165 15.06 13.28 -9.64
N PHE A 166 13.91 13.95 -9.57
CA PHE A 166 13.66 15.20 -10.28
C PHE A 166 14.66 16.29 -9.84
N ILE A 167 14.81 16.51 -8.52
CA ILE A 167 15.73 17.51 -7.97
C ILE A 167 17.15 17.27 -8.45
N LEU A 168 17.67 16.04 -8.28
CA LEU A 168 19.03 15.68 -8.71
C LEU A 168 19.23 15.83 -10.22
N THR A 169 18.22 15.50 -11.02
CA THR A 169 18.27 15.71 -12.49
C THR A 169 18.43 17.18 -12.82
N LYS A 170 17.66 18.08 -12.19
CA LYS A 170 17.77 19.53 -12.38
C LYS A 170 19.13 20.08 -11.95
N MET A 171 19.66 19.61 -10.84
CA MET A 171 21.01 19.99 -10.37
C MET A 171 22.11 19.55 -11.34
N ILE A 172 22.04 18.33 -11.86
CA ILE A 172 23.07 17.76 -12.72
C ILE A 172 23.00 18.32 -14.15
N GLU A 173 21.81 18.36 -14.75
CA GLU A 173 21.64 18.70 -16.16
C GLU A 173 21.56 20.21 -16.40
N GLU A 174 20.95 20.96 -15.46
CA GLU A 174 20.72 22.39 -15.62
C GLU A 174 21.60 23.25 -14.70
N GLY A 175 22.40 22.64 -13.81
CA GLY A 175 23.26 23.37 -12.86
C GLY A 175 22.48 24.14 -11.80
N MET A 176 21.26 23.74 -11.53
CA MET A 176 20.36 24.40 -10.57
C MET A 176 20.82 24.11 -9.14
N ASP A 177 20.71 25.09 -8.23
CA ASP A 177 20.93 24.86 -6.80
C ASP A 177 19.80 24.02 -6.20
N PHE A 178 20.09 23.32 -5.09
CA PHE A 178 19.13 22.42 -4.44
C PHE A 178 17.83 23.13 -4.06
N ASP A 179 17.90 24.31 -3.46
CA ASP A 179 16.72 25.04 -2.99
C ASP A 179 15.83 25.47 -4.16
N ASP A 180 16.41 25.89 -5.27
CA ASP A 180 15.71 26.26 -6.50
C ASP A 180 15.04 25.03 -7.15
N ALA A 181 15.76 23.90 -7.20
CA ALA A 181 15.23 22.66 -7.74
C ALA A 181 14.07 22.10 -6.88
N LEU A 182 14.17 22.22 -5.56
CA LEU A 182 13.08 21.84 -4.63
C LEU A 182 11.87 22.76 -4.78
N ALA A 183 12.07 24.07 -4.89
CA ALA A 183 11.00 25.04 -5.13
C ALA A 183 10.26 24.71 -6.44
N LEU A 184 10.99 24.43 -7.51
CA LEU A 184 10.42 24.02 -8.79
C LEU A 184 9.68 22.68 -8.70
N ALA A 185 10.23 21.71 -7.96
CA ALA A 185 9.54 20.44 -7.73
C ALA A 185 8.20 20.63 -7.01
N THR A 186 8.14 21.55 -6.05
CA THR A 186 6.92 21.89 -5.32
C THR A 186 5.90 22.62 -6.23
N GLU A 187 6.36 23.56 -7.02
CA GLU A 187 5.50 24.28 -7.99
C GLU A 187 4.86 23.34 -9.01
N LEU A 188 5.63 22.36 -9.50
CA LEU A 188 5.16 21.35 -10.47
C LEU A 188 4.38 20.20 -9.83
N GLY A 189 4.27 20.17 -8.50
CA GLY A 189 3.52 19.14 -7.77
C GLY A 189 4.25 17.79 -7.63
N TYR A 190 5.57 17.74 -7.85
CA TYR A 190 6.41 16.57 -7.53
C TYR A 190 6.71 16.47 -6.04
N ALA A 191 6.89 17.60 -5.36
CA ALA A 191 7.07 17.67 -3.91
C ALA A 191 5.79 18.18 -3.25
N GLU A 192 5.45 17.61 -2.09
CA GLU A 192 4.38 18.12 -1.22
C GLU A 192 4.87 19.33 -0.42
N ALA A 193 3.94 20.01 0.29
CA ALA A 193 4.27 21.17 1.13
C ALA A 193 5.28 20.84 2.24
N ASP A 194 5.29 19.61 2.74
CA ASP A 194 6.32 19.05 3.60
C ASP A 194 7.07 17.93 2.88
N PRO A 195 8.19 18.25 2.23
CA PRO A 195 8.98 17.29 1.46
C PRO A 195 9.96 16.47 2.32
N THR A 196 9.95 16.61 3.65
CA THR A 196 10.94 16.03 4.57
C THR A 196 11.17 14.54 4.32
N ALA A 197 10.11 13.76 4.12
CA ALA A 197 10.22 12.33 3.89
C ALA A 197 11.01 11.99 2.61
N ASP A 198 10.96 12.84 1.60
CA ASP A 198 11.67 12.67 0.34
C ASP A 198 13.12 13.13 0.49
N ILE A 199 13.36 14.38 0.91
CA ILE A 199 14.68 15.00 0.95
C ILE A 199 15.62 14.41 2.02
N GLU A 200 15.06 13.92 3.13
CA GLU A 200 15.79 13.21 4.18
C GLU A 200 16.01 11.71 3.86
N GLY A 201 15.52 11.24 2.70
CA GLY A 201 15.67 9.87 2.27
C GLY A 201 14.82 8.84 3.04
N LEU A 202 13.87 9.29 3.87
CA LEU A 202 13.02 8.40 4.68
C LEU A 202 12.13 7.52 3.81
N ASP A 203 11.54 8.09 2.75
CA ASP A 203 10.71 7.34 1.79
C ASP A 203 11.53 6.27 1.07
N ALA A 204 12.69 6.64 0.53
CA ALA A 204 13.60 5.72 -0.15
C ALA A 204 14.10 4.61 0.79
N GLY A 205 14.51 4.97 2.01
CA GLY A 205 15.00 4.03 3.00
C GLY A 205 13.95 2.97 3.40
N ARG A 206 12.69 3.37 3.60
CA ARG A 206 11.59 2.43 3.89
C ARG A 206 11.37 1.44 2.74
N LYS A 207 11.37 1.91 1.49
CA LYS A 207 11.24 1.05 0.31
C LYS A 207 12.40 0.08 0.18
N VAL A 208 13.63 0.56 0.41
CA VAL A 208 14.84 -0.29 0.41
C VAL A 208 14.76 -1.35 1.50
N ALA A 209 14.33 -1.01 2.73
CA ALA A 209 14.18 -1.98 3.81
C ALA A 209 13.20 -3.09 3.45
N ILE A 210 12.05 -2.76 2.85
CA ILE A 210 11.05 -3.73 2.40
C ILE A 210 11.64 -4.64 1.31
N MET A 211 12.24 -4.07 0.27
CA MET A 211 12.79 -4.84 -0.85
C MET A 211 13.96 -5.73 -0.41
N ALA A 212 14.86 -5.21 0.43
CA ALA A 212 15.99 -5.96 0.95
C ALA A 212 15.54 -7.14 1.83
N SER A 213 14.50 -6.94 2.66
CA SER A 213 13.95 -8.03 3.48
C SER A 213 13.45 -9.18 2.62
N ILE A 214 12.82 -8.87 1.48
CA ILE A 214 12.30 -9.87 0.55
C ILE A 214 13.42 -10.50 -0.27
N ALA A 215 14.26 -9.68 -0.91
CA ALA A 215 15.27 -10.15 -1.85
C ALA A 215 16.35 -11.00 -1.18
N PHE A 216 16.71 -10.67 0.05
CA PHE A 216 17.81 -11.36 0.79
C PHE A 216 17.31 -12.25 1.91
N HIS A 217 15.99 -12.50 2.00
CA HIS A 217 15.38 -13.37 3.03
C HIS A 217 15.84 -13.04 4.46
N SER A 218 15.97 -11.75 4.77
CA SER A 218 16.54 -11.25 6.01
C SER A 218 15.66 -10.15 6.59
N ARG A 219 15.58 -10.06 7.92
CA ARG A 219 14.87 -8.94 8.57
C ARG A 219 15.71 -7.67 8.48
N VAL A 220 15.44 -6.83 7.48
CA VAL A 220 16.05 -5.51 7.34
C VAL A 220 15.08 -4.47 7.86
N THR A 221 15.49 -3.70 8.87
CA THR A 221 14.70 -2.59 9.40
C THR A 221 15.20 -1.27 8.87
N PHE A 222 14.34 -0.25 8.83
CA PHE A 222 14.78 1.11 8.44
C PHE A 222 15.94 1.60 9.29
N LEU A 223 15.93 1.30 10.61
CA LEU A 223 17.03 1.67 11.51
C LEU A 223 18.37 1.02 11.13
N SER A 224 18.37 -0.18 10.57
CA SER A 224 19.61 -0.84 10.15
C SER A 224 20.26 -0.14 8.95
N LEU A 225 19.49 0.56 8.12
CA LEU A 225 20.00 1.28 6.94
C LEU A 225 20.70 2.59 7.31
N ILE A 226 20.25 3.29 8.35
CA ILE A 226 20.84 4.57 8.77
C ILE A 226 22.18 4.42 9.51
N HIS A 227 22.56 3.21 9.86
CA HIS A 227 23.84 2.91 10.53
C HIS A 227 24.92 2.42 9.55
N ILE A 228 24.58 2.27 8.28
CA ILE A 228 25.52 1.90 7.22
C ILE A 228 26.16 3.16 6.62
#